data_b729978af8aba2c9679f4073e2323e43
#
_entry.id   b729978af8aba2c9679f4073e2323e43
#
_cell.length_a   1.000
_cell.length_b   1.000
_cell.length_c   1.000
_cell.angle_alpha   90.00
_cell.angle_beta   90.00
_cell.angle_gamma   90.00
#
_symmetry.space_group_name_H-M   'P 1'
#
loop_
_entity.id
_entity.type
_entity.pdbx_description
1 polymer ?
#
loop_
_entity_poly.entity_id
_entity_poly.type
_entity_poly.pdbx_seq_one_letter_code
_entity_poly.pdbx_strand_id
1 'polypeptide(L)'
;MTFCEEGEYITSKWHPSQNYQGWINTMHGGILSTLIDEVAGWVVTRKLQTSGYTVQLNVKFRKAVMTTEPELTIRAKVTKQVRNLAYINAEIINSKGEVCNEGEAVYFLMNEEKAKEMGFLRCEVE
;
A
#
# COMPACT_ATOMS: atom_id res chain seq x y z
N MET A 1 12.41 0.19 -0.33
CA MET A 1 11.27 0.48 0.57
C MET A 1 11.30 -0.48 1.73
N THR A 2 11.26 0.02 2.96
CA THR A 2 11.25 -0.80 4.18
C THR A 2 9.85 -0.82 4.78
N PHE A 3 9.49 -1.91 5.47
CA PHE A 3 8.18 -2.09 6.05
C PHE A 3 8.28 -2.36 7.54
N CYS A 4 7.42 -1.73 8.32
CA CYS A 4 7.34 -1.92 9.77
C CYS A 4 5.89 -2.17 10.17
N GLU A 5 5.69 -2.99 11.19
CA GLU A 5 4.38 -3.14 11.80
C GLU A 5 4.24 -2.16 12.96
N GLU A 6 3.15 -1.41 12.97
CA GLU A 6 2.81 -0.47 14.04
C GLU A 6 1.36 -0.69 14.44
N GLY A 7 1.13 -1.59 15.41
CA GLY A 7 -0.22 -1.98 15.82
C GLY A 7 -0.98 -2.65 14.68
N GLU A 8 -2.10 -2.07 14.26
CA GLU A 8 -2.91 -2.56 13.15
C GLU A 8 -2.36 -2.16 11.78
N TYR A 9 -1.38 -1.25 11.75
CA TYR A 9 -0.83 -0.70 10.52
C TYR A 9 0.42 -1.43 10.07
N ILE A 10 0.58 -1.50 8.77
CA ILE A 10 1.88 -1.69 8.12
C ILE A 10 2.30 -0.32 7.62
N THR A 11 3.49 0.09 7.97
CA THR A 11 4.03 1.40 7.62
C THR A 11 5.29 1.23 6.79
N SER A 12 5.44 2.05 5.77
CA SER A 12 6.62 2.09 4.93
C SER A 12 7.05 3.52 4.71
N LYS A 13 8.35 3.71 4.52
CA LYS A 13 8.92 5.02 4.17
C LYS A 13 9.56 4.94 2.81
N TRP A 14 9.38 5.99 2.03
CA TRP A 14 9.84 6.04 0.66
C TRP A 14 10.33 7.45 0.32
N HIS A 15 11.36 7.51 -0.51
CA HIS A 15 11.99 8.78 -0.88
C HIS A 15 11.62 9.15 -2.32
N PRO A 16 10.90 10.27 -2.51
CA PRO A 16 10.61 10.77 -3.86
C PRO A 16 11.87 11.18 -4.60
N SER A 17 11.80 11.14 -5.92
CA SER A 17 12.84 11.70 -6.78
C SER A 17 12.22 12.26 -8.05
N GLN A 18 12.98 13.10 -8.78
CA GLN A 18 12.50 13.67 -10.03
C GLN A 18 12.24 12.61 -11.11
N ASN A 19 12.81 11.43 -10.97
CA ASN A 19 12.55 10.33 -11.91
C ASN A 19 11.08 9.89 -11.93
N TYR A 20 10.33 10.26 -10.91
CA TYR A 20 8.91 9.88 -10.75
C TYR A 20 7.96 11.05 -10.93
N GLN A 21 8.42 12.16 -11.49
CA GLN A 21 7.55 13.31 -11.68
C GLN A 21 6.57 13.09 -12.83
N GLY A 22 5.32 13.48 -12.63
CA GLY A 22 4.30 13.53 -13.68
C GLY A 22 4.16 14.94 -14.24
N TRP A 23 4.33 15.92 -13.38
CA TRP A 23 4.37 17.34 -13.69
C TRP A 23 5.63 17.91 -13.03
N ILE A 24 6.06 19.11 -13.41
CA ILE A 24 7.29 19.70 -12.85
C ILE A 24 7.23 19.66 -11.32
N ASN A 25 8.21 18.99 -10.73
CA ASN A 25 8.37 18.82 -9.27
C ASN A 25 7.18 18.15 -8.56
N THR A 26 6.29 17.51 -9.30
CA THR A 26 5.12 16.82 -8.74
C THR A 26 5.20 15.33 -9.04
N MET A 27 4.97 14.50 -8.03
CA MET A 27 4.98 13.04 -8.20
C MET A 27 3.85 12.58 -9.12
N HIS A 28 4.18 11.62 -9.98
CA HIS A 28 3.20 10.99 -10.87
C HIS A 28 2.16 10.22 -10.04
N GLY A 29 0.87 10.45 -10.36
CA GLY A 29 -0.24 9.80 -9.64
C GLY A 29 -0.21 8.28 -9.72
N GLY A 30 0.23 7.72 -10.85
CA GLY A 30 0.40 6.28 -11.01
C GLY A 30 1.44 5.69 -10.06
N ILE A 31 2.52 6.42 -9.79
CA ILE A 31 3.54 5.99 -8.83
C ILE A 31 2.95 6.01 -7.41
N LEU A 32 2.22 7.06 -7.05
CA LEU A 32 1.57 7.15 -5.73
C LEU A 32 0.57 6.01 -5.53
N SER A 33 -0.20 5.69 -6.56
CA SER A 33 -1.16 4.57 -6.51
C SER A 33 -0.43 3.24 -6.36
N THR A 34 0.72 3.07 -7.01
CA THR A 34 1.55 1.87 -6.88
C THR A 34 2.08 1.71 -5.45
N LEU A 35 2.49 2.80 -4.81
CA LEU A 35 2.94 2.77 -3.43
C LEU A 35 1.83 2.30 -2.48
N ILE A 36 0.62 2.79 -2.69
CA ILE A 36 -0.55 2.37 -1.91
C ILE A 36 -0.81 0.88 -2.10
N ASP A 37 -0.82 0.42 -3.34
CA ASP A 37 -1.06 -0.99 -3.66
C ASP A 37 0.03 -1.90 -3.06
N GLU A 38 1.28 -1.48 -3.14
CA GLU A 38 2.41 -2.22 -2.58
C GLU A 38 2.26 -2.41 -1.07
N VAL A 39 1.99 -1.34 -0.33
CA VAL A 39 1.84 -1.42 1.12
C VAL A 39 0.59 -2.21 1.50
N ALA A 40 -0.50 -2.05 0.75
CA ALA A 40 -1.72 -2.84 0.96
C ALA A 40 -1.46 -4.35 0.77
N GLY A 41 -0.64 -4.71 -0.22
CA GLY A 41 -0.23 -6.09 -0.43
C GLY A 41 0.53 -6.66 0.76
N TRP A 42 1.39 -5.87 1.37
CA TRP A 42 2.10 -6.27 2.59
C TRP A 42 1.17 -6.48 3.78
N VAL A 43 0.10 -5.69 3.87
CA VAL A 43 -0.94 -5.91 4.90
C VAL A 43 -1.57 -7.29 4.74
N VAL A 44 -1.92 -7.66 3.51
CA VAL A 44 -2.49 -8.99 3.23
C VAL A 44 -1.51 -10.09 3.65
N THR A 45 -0.26 -9.96 3.26
CA THR A 45 0.76 -10.96 3.52
C THR A 45 1.07 -11.09 5.01
N ARG A 46 1.24 -9.97 5.71
CA ARG A 46 1.68 -9.96 7.11
C ARG A 46 0.54 -10.12 8.11
N LYS A 47 -0.57 -9.43 7.91
CA LYS A 47 -1.69 -9.42 8.87
C LYS A 47 -2.66 -10.56 8.66
N LEU A 48 -2.90 -10.94 7.41
CA LEU A 48 -3.84 -12.01 7.08
C LEU A 48 -3.15 -13.34 6.80
N GLN A 49 -1.81 -13.33 6.72
CA GLN A 49 -0.99 -14.53 6.52
C GLN A 49 -1.44 -15.36 5.31
N THR A 50 -1.77 -14.67 4.22
CA THR A 50 -2.22 -15.31 2.99
C THR A 50 -1.73 -14.50 1.79
N SER A 51 -2.03 -14.98 0.62
CA SER A 51 -1.76 -14.28 -0.63
C SER A 51 -3.07 -13.86 -1.27
N GLY A 52 -2.99 -12.87 -2.11
CA GLY A 52 -4.16 -12.37 -2.83
C GLY A 52 -3.74 -11.47 -3.97
N TYR A 53 -4.73 -11.01 -4.72
CA TYR A 53 -4.47 -10.06 -5.79
C TYR A 53 -5.49 -8.92 -5.71
N THR A 54 -5.08 -7.77 -6.21
CA THR A 54 -5.91 -6.57 -6.21
C THR A 54 -7.03 -6.72 -7.22
N VAL A 55 -8.27 -6.57 -6.77
CA VAL A 55 -9.44 -6.57 -7.64
C VAL A 55 -9.99 -5.17 -7.84
N GLN A 56 -9.68 -4.25 -6.95
CA GLN A 56 -10.10 -2.86 -7.05
C GLN A 56 -9.13 -1.97 -6.29
N LEU A 57 -8.81 -0.83 -6.87
CA LEU A 57 -7.98 0.18 -6.23
C LEU A 57 -8.64 1.54 -6.47
N ASN A 58 -8.98 2.23 -5.40
CA ASN A 58 -9.59 3.54 -5.45
C ASN A 58 -8.70 4.51 -4.69
N VAL A 59 -8.16 5.51 -5.38
CA VAL A 59 -7.21 6.47 -4.80
C VAL A 59 -7.74 7.88 -4.96
N LYS A 60 -7.71 8.64 -3.86
CA LYS A 60 -8.05 10.06 -3.86
C LYS A 60 -6.80 10.88 -3.66
N PHE A 61 -6.59 11.85 -4.52
CA PHE A 61 -5.45 12.76 -4.48
C PHE A 61 -5.91 14.08 -3.87
N ARG A 62 -5.55 14.31 -2.61
CA ARG A 62 -6.01 15.49 -1.86
C ARG A 62 -5.02 16.63 -1.92
N LYS A 63 -3.72 16.32 -1.88
CA LYS A 63 -2.62 17.28 -1.97
C LYS A 63 -1.58 16.75 -2.95
N ALA A 64 -0.99 17.64 -3.71
CA ALA A 64 0.12 17.27 -4.57
C ALA A 64 1.31 16.83 -3.70
N VAL A 65 1.96 15.76 -4.13
CA VAL A 65 3.20 15.29 -3.51
C VAL A 65 4.35 15.81 -4.35
N MET A 66 5.23 16.58 -3.74
CA MET A 66 6.37 17.16 -4.45
C MET A 66 7.52 16.17 -4.53
N THR A 67 8.22 16.16 -5.66
CA THR A 67 9.41 15.30 -5.83
C THR A 67 10.56 15.71 -4.91
N THR A 68 10.48 16.91 -4.36
CA THR A 68 11.46 17.44 -3.41
C THR A 68 11.17 17.06 -1.97
N GLU A 69 10.06 16.36 -1.70
CA GLU A 69 9.76 15.85 -0.36
C GLU A 69 10.91 14.97 0.12
N PRO A 70 11.46 15.19 1.33
CA PRO A 70 12.57 14.35 1.80
C PRO A 70 12.14 12.92 2.05
N GLU A 71 10.91 12.70 2.51
CA GLU A 71 10.41 11.36 2.82
C GLU A 71 8.90 11.34 2.83
N LEU A 72 8.33 10.26 2.31
CA LEU A 72 6.90 9.98 2.42
C LEU A 72 6.71 8.79 3.35
N THR A 73 5.66 8.85 4.16
CA THR A 73 5.22 7.72 4.98
C THR A 73 3.96 7.16 4.36
N ILE A 74 3.94 5.87 4.07
CA ILE A 74 2.77 5.17 3.58
C ILE A 74 2.35 4.19 4.66
N ARG A 75 1.09 4.26 5.08
CA ARG A 75 0.58 3.35 6.11
C ARG A 75 -0.75 2.78 5.68
N ALA A 76 -0.97 1.53 6.01
CA ALA A 76 -2.16 0.80 5.60
C ALA A 76 -2.63 -0.15 6.69
N LYS A 77 -3.94 -0.40 6.73
CA LYS A 77 -4.54 -1.37 7.64
C LYS A 77 -5.76 -2.02 7.02
N VAL A 78 -6.09 -3.22 7.49
CA VAL A 78 -7.35 -3.89 7.15
C VAL A 78 -8.48 -3.17 7.86
N THR A 79 -9.50 -2.77 7.12
CA THR A 79 -10.68 -2.12 7.70
C THR A 79 -11.88 -3.05 7.73
N LYS A 80 -11.91 -4.04 6.82
CA LYS A 80 -13.04 -4.94 6.69
C LYS A 80 -12.61 -6.20 5.97
N GLN A 81 -13.20 -7.32 6.33
CA GLN A 81 -13.00 -8.58 5.61
C GLN A 81 -14.36 -9.25 5.47
N VAL A 82 -14.75 -9.57 4.24
CA VAL A 82 -16.01 -10.21 3.93
C VAL A 82 -15.72 -11.40 3.03
N ARG A 83 -15.88 -12.60 3.55
CA ARG A 83 -15.54 -13.84 2.82
C ARG A 83 -14.09 -13.81 2.36
N ASN A 84 -13.87 -13.87 1.05
CA ASN A 84 -12.52 -13.87 0.46
C ASN A 84 -12.07 -12.48 0.01
N LEU A 85 -12.76 -11.42 0.45
CA LEU A 85 -12.41 -10.04 0.12
C LEU A 85 -11.88 -9.32 1.35
N ALA A 86 -10.73 -8.71 1.22
CA ALA A 86 -10.16 -7.85 2.26
C ALA A 86 -10.13 -6.40 1.76
N TYR A 87 -10.61 -5.51 2.60
CA TYR A 87 -10.63 -4.07 2.34
C TYR A 87 -9.53 -3.42 3.16
N ILE A 88 -8.62 -2.76 2.48
CA ILE A 88 -7.43 -2.19 3.10
C ILE A 88 -7.39 -0.71 2.80
N ASN A 89 -7.37 0.11 3.86
CA ASN A 89 -7.19 1.54 3.72
C ASN A 89 -5.72 1.89 3.84
N ALA A 90 -5.28 2.78 2.97
CA ALA A 90 -3.92 3.26 2.97
C ALA A 90 -3.90 4.77 2.82
N GLU A 91 -2.85 5.40 3.35
CA GLU A 91 -2.65 6.84 3.18
C GLU A 91 -1.17 7.14 2.97
N ILE A 92 -0.91 8.21 2.22
CA ILE A 92 0.42 8.73 2.00
C ILE A 92 0.53 10.06 2.72
N ILE A 93 1.52 10.17 3.59
CA ILE A 93 1.72 11.30 4.49
C ILE A 93 3.06 11.96 4.15
N ASN A 94 3.07 13.28 4.00
CA ASN A 94 4.31 14.01 3.72
C ASN A 94 5.12 14.25 5.01
N SER A 95 6.28 14.88 4.87
CA SER A 95 7.18 15.14 6.00
C SER A 95 6.61 16.12 7.04
N LYS A 96 5.55 16.85 6.68
CA LYS A 96 4.85 17.75 7.59
C LYS A 96 3.71 17.08 8.34
N GLY A 97 3.46 15.79 8.10
CA GLY A 97 2.38 15.06 8.72
C GLY A 97 1.03 15.24 8.03
N GLU A 98 1.00 15.79 6.82
CA GLU A 98 -0.23 16.00 6.07
C GLU A 98 -0.54 14.80 5.19
N VAL A 99 -1.80 14.36 5.20
CA VAL A 99 -2.28 13.27 4.34
C VAL A 99 -2.48 13.83 2.93
N CYS A 100 -1.66 13.36 2.00
CA CYS A 100 -1.70 13.81 0.60
C CYS A 100 -2.59 12.93 -0.25
N ASN A 101 -2.61 11.64 0.02
CA ASN A 101 -3.39 10.66 -0.73
C ASN A 101 -4.04 9.68 0.24
N GLU A 102 -5.23 9.24 -0.12
CA GLU A 102 -5.93 8.19 0.58
C GLU A 102 -6.40 7.16 -0.45
N GLY A 103 -6.35 5.90 -0.11
CA GLY A 103 -6.80 4.86 -1.00
C GLY A 103 -7.44 3.70 -0.28
N GLU A 104 -8.29 3.00 -1.01
CA GLU A 104 -8.83 1.73 -0.58
C GLU A 104 -8.48 0.69 -1.64
N ALA A 105 -7.81 -0.38 -1.21
CA ALA A 105 -7.53 -1.53 -2.05
C ALA A 105 -8.42 -2.68 -1.60
N VAL A 106 -9.02 -3.35 -2.56
CA VAL A 106 -9.79 -4.56 -2.31
C VAL A 106 -9.01 -5.73 -2.89
N TYR A 107 -8.71 -6.69 -2.03
CA TYR A 107 -7.95 -7.88 -2.40
C TYR A 107 -8.84 -9.12 -2.36
N PHE A 108 -8.72 -9.94 -3.39
CA PHE A 108 -9.29 -11.28 -3.36
C PHE A 108 -8.26 -12.20 -2.71
N LEU A 109 -8.64 -12.80 -1.58
CA LEU A 109 -7.74 -13.65 -0.82
C LEU A 109 -7.76 -15.07 -1.36
N MET A 110 -6.59 -15.67 -1.48
CA MET A 110 -6.45 -17.06 -1.85
C MET A 110 -6.39 -17.89 -0.58
N ASN A 111 -7.02 -19.08 -0.60
CA ASN A 111 -6.81 -20.01 0.48
C ASN A 111 -5.38 -20.58 0.37
N GLU A 112 -4.88 -21.19 1.44
CA GLU A 112 -3.52 -21.69 1.50
C GLU A 112 -3.22 -22.71 0.40
N GLU A 113 -4.17 -23.61 0.15
CA GLU A 113 -4.04 -24.63 -0.89
C GLU A 113 -3.94 -24.04 -2.29
N LYS A 114 -4.83 -23.09 -2.59
CA LYS A 114 -4.84 -22.42 -3.89
C LYS A 114 -3.59 -21.57 -4.09
N ALA A 115 -3.10 -20.92 -3.03
CA ALA A 115 -1.88 -20.15 -3.09
C ALA A 115 -0.67 -21.04 -3.44
N LYS A 116 -0.59 -22.23 -2.89
CA LYS A 116 0.46 -23.20 -3.21
C LYS A 116 0.40 -23.65 -4.67
N GLU A 117 -0.81 -23.93 -5.18
CA GLU A 117 -1.00 -24.32 -6.57
C GLU A 117 -0.52 -23.24 -7.53
N MET A 118 -0.67 -21.98 -7.17
CA MET A 118 -0.25 -20.84 -7.97
C MET A 118 1.20 -20.41 -7.72
N GLY A 119 1.93 -21.13 -6.87
CA GLY A 119 3.34 -20.83 -6.58
C GLY A 119 3.57 -19.76 -5.53
N PHE A 120 2.54 -19.36 -4.82
CA PHE A 120 2.70 -18.40 -3.71
C PHE A 120 2.98 -19.15 -2.42
N LEU A 121 3.84 -18.58 -1.60
CA LEU A 121 4.16 -19.13 -0.30
C LEU A 121 3.53 -18.29 0.80
N ARG A 122 3.17 -18.94 1.89
CA ARG A 122 2.70 -18.26 3.08
C ARG A 122 3.82 -17.34 3.58
N CYS A 123 3.45 -16.11 3.94
CA CYS A 123 4.42 -15.17 4.45
C CYS A 123 4.93 -15.60 5.82
N GLU A 124 6.22 -15.76 5.91
CA GLU A 124 6.90 -15.91 7.19
C GLU A 124 7.43 -14.55 7.61
N VAL A 125 7.40 -14.28 8.88
CA VAL A 125 7.87 -13.01 9.42
C VAL A 125 9.38 -12.93 9.28
N GLU A 126 9.82 -11.92 8.58
CA GLU A 126 11.23 -11.60 8.45
C GLU A 126 11.68 -10.64 9.55
#